data_4794216e929388c953acf0a3d570cd5f
#
_entry.id   4794216e929388c953acf0a3d570cd5f
#
_cell.length_a   1.000
_cell.length_b   1.000
_cell.length_c   1.000
_cell.angle_alpha   90.00
_cell.angle_beta   90.00
_cell.angle_gamma   90.00
#
_symmetry.space_group_name_H-M   'P 1'
#
loop_
_entity.id
_entity.type
_entity.pdbx_description
1 polymer ?
#
loop_
_entity_poly.entity_id
_entity_poly.type
_entity_poly.pdbx_seq_one_letter_code
_entity_poly.pdbx_strand_id
1 'polypeptide(L)'
;MLELRPEPAECSAARALWAEYMALVTARLPGFEPTEAIFATPDAFAGPGTAWLMGYEEGRAVCCGGLRPLGEPGVCEIKRMFVSAAARGRGHGRALLAALERTAASLGFARVRLLTTEVLVEARALYESAGYRVVGTVRDGDRTDLWLEKSLGPAPHAGTPGGMEERDPRHESTGIEPDDATPTGAEGGNGAPAPFETPDEDPRPVEEAGTDRDREARGGDA
;
A
#
# COMPACT_ATOMS: atom_id res chain seq x y z
N MET A 1 -20.47 19.52 1.39
CA MET A 1 -19.10 19.55 0.79
C MET A 1 -18.25 18.55 1.54
N LEU A 2 -17.41 17.75 0.86
CA LEU A 2 -16.51 16.80 1.51
C LEU A 2 -15.33 17.53 2.16
N GLU A 3 -15.10 17.32 3.45
CA GLU A 3 -13.95 17.78 4.20
C GLU A 3 -13.04 16.57 4.49
N LEU A 4 -11.79 16.62 4.01
CA LEU A 4 -10.79 15.58 4.27
C LEU A 4 -9.77 16.10 5.27
N ARG A 5 -9.53 15.35 6.34
CA ARG A 5 -8.56 15.73 7.37
C ARG A 5 -7.82 14.52 7.95
N PRO A 6 -6.57 14.69 8.38
CA PRO A 6 -5.84 13.63 9.07
C PRO A 6 -6.43 13.40 10.46
N GLU A 7 -6.58 12.11 10.82
CA GLU A 7 -7.01 11.68 12.15
C GLU A 7 -6.31 10.35 12.50
N PRO A 8 -6.32 9.93 13.79
CA PRO A 8 -5.86 8.58 14.15
C PRO A 8 -6.75 7.50 13.53
N ALA A 9 -6.12 6.41 13.04
CA ALA A 9 -6.83 5.30 12.41
C ALA A 9 -7.75 4.54 13.38
N GLU A 10 -7.53 4.67 14.70
CA GLU A 10 -8.33 4.09 15.78
C GLU A 10 -9.44 5.01 16.31
N CYS A 11 -9.66 6.19 15.73
CA CYS A 11 -10.74 7.07 16.17
C CYS A 11 -12.12 6.39 16.03
N SER A 12 -13.11 6.83 16.81
CA SER A 12 -14.45 6.20 16.83
C SER A 12 -15.12 6.21 15.45
N ALA A 13 -14.94 7.28 14.69
CA ALA A 13 -15.46 7.41 13.34
C ALA A 13 -14.79 6.43 12.36
N ALA A 14 -13.48 6.22 12.46
CA ALA A 14 -12.77 5.22 11.64
C ALA A 14 -13.25 3.81 11.97
N ARG A 15 -13.44 3.48 13.25
CA ARG A 15 -13.99 2.16 13.66
C ARG A 15 -15.41 1.92 13.12
N ALA A 16 -16.25 2.95 13.11
CA ALA A 16 -17.60 2.84 12.55
C ALA A 16 -17.58 2.54 11.05
N LEU A 17 -16.80 3.29 10.27
CA LEU A 17 -16.63 3.03 8.83
C LEU A 17 -15.96 1.68 8.56
N TRP A 18 -15.06 1.23 9.42
CA TRP A 18 -14.46 -0.10 9.33
C TRP A 18 -15.49 -1.21 9.51
N ALA A 19 -16.42 -1.07 10.46
CA ALA A 19 -17.50 -2.03 10.64
C ALA A 19 -18.41 -2.13 9.40
N GLU A 20 -18.74 -0.99 8.77
CA GLU A 20 -19.47 -0.96 7.49
C GLU A 20 -18.68 -1.64 6.37
N TYR A 21 -17.37 -1.40 6.28
CA TYR A 21 -16.51 -2.03 5.30
C TYR A 21 -16.46 -3.55 5.47
N MET A 22 -16.29 -4.03 6.70
CA MET A 22 -16.26 -5.46 6.99
C MET A 22 -17.59 -6.14 6.64
N ALA A 23 -18.72 -5.52 6.95
CA ALA A 23 -20.02 -6.03 6.55
C ALA A 23 -20.16 -6.15 5.01
N LEU A 24 -19.66 -5.16 4.26
CA LEU A 24 -19.64 -5.20 2.80
C LEU A 24 -18.76 -6.34 2.26
N VAL A 25 -17.56 -6.48 2.79
CA VAL A 25 -16.59 -7.50 2.35
C VAL A 25 -17.14 -8.90 2.61
N THR A 26 -17.64 -9.15 3.83
CA THR A 26 -18.22 -10.44 4.20
C THR A 26 -19.43 -10.80 3.32
N ALA A 27 -20.25 -9.82 2.96
CA ALA A 27 -21.41 -10.05 2.10
C ALA A 27 -21.00 -10.37 0.64
N ARG A 28 -19.88 -9.82 0.14
CA ARG A 28 -19.42 -10.01 -1.23
C ARG A 28 -18.46 -11.17 -1.41
N LEU A 29 -17.81 -11.61 -0.35
CA LEU A 29 -16.80 -12.67 -0.33
C LEU A 29 -17.17 -13.72 0.72
N PRO A 30 -18.18 -14.58 0.48
CA PRO A 30 -18.53 -15.64 1.41
C PRO A 30 -17.32 -16.55 1.69
N GLY A 31 -17.08 -16.85 2.97
CA GLY A 31 -15.94 -17.67 3.41
C GLY A 31 -14.61 -16.92 3.50
N PHE A 32 -14.60 -15.62 3.23
CA PHE A 32 -13.41 -14.81 3.42
C PHE A 32 -13.15 -14.56 4.90
N GLU A 33 -12.01 -15.02 5.37
CA GLU A 33 -11.55 -14.73 6.73
C GLU A 33 -10.55 -13.57 6.68
N PRO A 34 -10.83 -12.44 7.36
CA PRO A 34 -9.93 -11.32 7.38
C PRO A 34 -8.69 -11.66 8.20
N THR A 35 -7.51 -11.58 7.57
CA THR A 35 -6.23 -11.67 8.27
C THR A 35 -5.62 -10.28 8.47
N GLU A 36 -4.79 -10.12 9.48
CA GLU A 36 -4.07 -8.85 9.73
C GLU A 36 -3.18 -8.46 8.54
N ALA A 37 -2.59 -9.44 7.86
CA ALA A 37 -1.76 -9.20 6.68
C ALA A 37 -2.56 -8.52 5.55
N ILE A 38 -3.82 -8.91 5.37
CA ILE A 38 -4.67 -8.35 4.32
C ILE A 38 -5.18 -6.96 4.70
N PHE A 39 -5.54 -6.76 5.97
CA PHE A 39 -6.22 -5.52 6.37
C PHE A 39 -5.32 -4.50 7.05
N ALA A 40 -4.14 -4.84 7.49
CA ALA A 40 -3.30 -4.01 8.35
C ALA A 40 -4.04 -3.56 9.65
N THR A 41 -3.40 -3.55 10.77
CA THR A 41 -3.96 -3.02 12.02
C THR A 41 -3.94 -1.48 12.02
N PRO A 42 -4.71 -0.79 12.88
CA PRO A 42 -4.62 0.66 13.01
C PRO A 42 -3.18 1.16 13.26
N ASP A 43 -2.38 0.40 14.02
CA ASP A 43 -0.99 0.72 14.32
C ASP A 43 -0.10 0.81 13.08
N ALA A 44 -0.46 0.11 11.99
CA ALA A 44 0.24 0.19 10.72
C ALA A 44 0.18 1.59 10.07
N PHE A 45 -0.67 2.48 10.58
CA PHE A 45 -0.81 3.86 10.14
C PHE A 45 -0.32 4.87 11.19
N ALA A 46 0.38 4.39 12.22
CA ALA A 46 1.01 5.21 13.25
C ALA A 46 2.54 5.14 13.07
N GLY A 47 3.18 6.25 12.70
CA GLY A 47 4.63 6.29 12.57
C GLY A 47 5.12 7.09 11.36
N PRO A 48 6.44 7.15 11.16
CA PRO A 48 7.03 7.88 10.05
C PRO A 48 6.59 7.33 8.70
N GLY A 49 6.28 8.22 7.76
CA GLY A 49 5.87 7.84 6.40
C GLY A 49 4.44 7.29 6.30
N THR A 50 3.65 7.36 7.38
CA THR A 50 2.24 6.93 7.36
C THR A 50 1.29 8.11 7.39
N ALA A 51 0.05 7.90 6.96
CA ALA A 51 -1.05 8.83 7.14
C ALA A 51 -2.39 8.10 7.15
N TRP A 52 -3.35 8.67 7.87
CA TRP A 52 -4.74 8.26 7.83
C TRP A 52 -5.62 9.48 7.59
N LEU A 53 -6.50 9.40 6.61
CA LEU A 53 -7.44 10.46 6.26
C LEU A 53 -8.87 10.02 6.55
N MET A 54 -9.60 10.90 7.21
CA MET A 54 -11.06 10.81 7.39
C MET A 54 -11.74 11.85 6.51
N GLY A 55 -12.86 11.47 5.91
CA GLY A 55 -13.70 12.38 5.14
C GLY A 55 -15.05 12.58 5.77
N TYR A 56 -15.47 13.83 5.87
CA TYR A 56 -16.73 14.25 6.49
C TYR A 56 -17.61 15.00 5.50
N GLU A 57 -18.90 14.74 5.56
CA GLU A 57 -19.92 15.51 4.88
C GLU A 57 -20.97 15.92 5.91
N GLU A 58 -21.21 17.23 6.06
CA GLU A 58 -22.14 17.77 7.07
C GLU A 58 -21.87 17.25 8.50
N GLY A 59 -20.59 17.13 8.86
CA GLY A 59 -20.16 16.65 10.17
C GLY A 59 -20.21 15.13 10.37
N ARG A 60 -20.69 14.36 9.38
CA ARG A 60 -20.75 12.89 9.45
C ARG A 60 -19.54 12.29 8.73
N ALA A 61 -18.90 11.31 9.36
CA ALA A 61 -17.84 10.55 8.69
C ALA A 61 -18.44 9.73 7.54
N VAL A 62 -17.92 9.89 6.34
CA VAL A 62 -18.43 9.23 5.12
C VAL A 62 -17.37 8.45 4.36
N CYS A 63 -16.10 8.70 4.58
CA CYS A 63 -15.04 7.91 3.97
C CYS A 63 -13.76 7.94 4.81
N CYS A 64 -12.89 6.97 4.58
CA CYS A 64 -11.57 6.89 5.21
C CYS A 64 -10.60 6.13 4.32
N GLY A 65 -9.31 6.27 4.62
CA GLY A 65 -8.23 5.51 4.00
C GLY A 65 -6.89 5.91 4.57
N GLY A 66 -5.93 5.00 4.50
CA GLY A 66 -4.59 5.23 5.00
C GLY A 66 -3.51 4.87 3.99
N LEU A 67 -2.32 5.36 4.22
CA LEU A 67 -1.11 4.97 3.51
C LEU A 67 0.01 4.61 4.49
N ARG A 68 0.87 3.70 4.05
CA ARG A 68 2.03 3.24 4.82
C ARG A 68 3.19 2.89 3.89
N PRO A 69 4.45 2.94 4.35
CA PRO A 69 5.57 2.38 3.59
C PRO A 69 5.34 0.91 3.25
N LEU A 70 5.74 0.48 2.06
CA LEU A 70 5.63 -0.93 1.61
C LEU A 70 6.94 -1.72 1.74
N GLY A 71 7.97 -1.15 2.41
CA GLY A 71 9.28 -1.78 2.55
C GLY A 71 10.22 -1.60 1.35
N GLU A 72 9.71 -1.16 0.21
CA GLU A 72 10.47 -0.80 -0.98
C GLU A 72 10.74 0.71 -0.98
N PRO A 73 11.98 1.19 -1.21
CA PRO A 73 12.29 2.62 -1.20
C PRO A 73 11.42 3.42 -2.17
N GLY A 74 10.83 4.50 -1.67
CA GLY A 74 9.97 5.39 -2.47
C GLY A 74 8.61 4.83 -2.83
N VAL A 75 8.19 3.69 -2.24
CA VAL A 75 6.87 3.07 -2.46
C VAL A 75 6.06 3.05 -1.19
N CYS A 76 4.82 3.50 -1.28
CA CYS A 76 3.83 3.33 -0.22
C CYS A 76 2.62 2.52 -0.70
N GLU A 77 1.88 2.00 0.26
CA GLU A 77 0.64 1.26 0.03
C GLU A 77 -0.54 2.05 0.57
N ILE A 78 -1.58 2.21 -0.26
CA ILE A 78 -2.90 2.68 0.20
C ILE A 78 -3.71 1.46 0.64
N LYS A 79 -4.21 1.51 1.86
CA LYS A 79 -5.08 0.49 2.45
C LYS A 79 -6.33 1.08 3.09
N ARG A 80 -7.31 0.21 3.32
CA ARG A 80 -8.55 0.52 4.02
C ARG A 80 -9.32 1.70 3.43
N MET A 81 -9.16 1.92 2.11
CA MET A 81 -9.92 2.96 1.44
C MET A 81 -11.39 2.54 1.32
N PHE A 82 -12.27 3.29 1.95
CA PHE A 82 -13.70 2.98 2.02
C PHE A 82 -14.54 4.25 1.92
N VAL A 83 -15.70 4.13 1.28
CA VAL A 83 -16.76 5.13 1.25
C VAL A 83 -18.06 4.46 1.69
N SER A 84 -18.68 5.03 2.73
CA SER A 84 -19.98 4.57 3.23
C SER A 84 -21.01 4.47 2.12
N ALA A 85 -21.84 3.44 2.14
CA ALA A 85 -22.82 3.16 1.08
C ALA A 85 -23.74 4.36 0.80
N ALA A 86 -24.15 5.08 1.85
CA ALA A 86 -25.02 6.24 1.75
C ALA A 86 -24.36 7.46 1.08
N ALA A 87 -23.01 7.47 0.96
CA ALA A 87 -22.25 8.58 0.40
C ALA A 87 -21.60 8.28 -0.96
N ARG A 88 -21.85 7.09 -1.52
CA ARG A 88 -21.34 6.69 -2.84
C ARG A 88 -21.99 7.50 -3.97
N GLY A 89 -21.35 7.48 -5.14
CA GLY A 89 -21.83 8.17 -6.32
C GLY A 89 -21.60 9.69 -6.32
N ARG A 90 -21.03 10.26 -5.24
CA ARG A 90 -20.81 11.71 -5.06
C ARG A 90 -19.36 12.13 -5.31
N GLY A 91 -18.52 11.25 -5.84
CA GLY A 91 -17.11 11.56 -6.12
C GLY A 91 -16.17 11.45 -4.90
N HIS A 92 -16.66 11.08 -3.71
CA HIS A 92 -15.86 11.03 -2.49
C HIS A 92 -14.68 10.07 -2.58
N GLY A 93 -14.84 8.91 -3.22
CA GLY A 93 -13.75 7.96 -3.43
C GLY A 93 -12.62 8.55 -4.26
N ARG A 94 -12.95 9.27 -5.34
CA ARG A 94 -11.95 9.96 -6.18
C ARG A 94 -11.24 11.08 -5.42
N ALA A 95 -12.00 11.87 -4.65
CA ALA A 95 -11.44 12.95 -3.84
C ALA A 95 -10.49 12.42 -2.75
N LEU A 96 -10.88 11.33 -2.05
CA LEU A 96 -10.07 10.68 -1.04
C LEU A 96 -8.79 10.09 -1.65
N LEU A 97 -8.90 9.36 -2.77
CA LEU A 97 -7.74 8.78 -3.46
C LEU A 97 -6.75 9.87 -3.86
N ALA A 98 -7.22 10.95 -4.49
CA ALA A 98 -6.38 12.09 -4.87
C ALA A 98 -5.73 12.77 -3.66
N ALA A 99 -6.39 12.82 -2.50
CA ALA A 99 -5.80 13.36 -1.27
C ALA A 99 -4.70 12.44 -0.73
N LEU A 100 -4.93 11.12 -0.71
CA LEU A 100 -3.92 10.13 -0.30
C LEU A 100 -2.70 10.17 -1.21
N GLU A 101 -2.88 10.30 -2.53
CA GLU A 101 -1.78 10.45 -3.50
C GLU A 101 -0.96 11.73 -3.25
N ARG A 102 -1.61 12.87 -2.99
CA ARG A 102 -0.90 14.10 -2.63
C ARG A 102 -0.14 13.96 -1.32
N THR A 103 -0.73 13.31 -0.33
CA THR A 103 -0.07 13.02 0.95
C THR A 103 1.13 12.11 0.74
N ALA A 104 1.02 11.06 -0.07
CA ALA A 104 2.13 10.18 -0.42
C ALA A 104 3.28 10.96 -1.08
N ALA A 105 2.98 11.82 -2.06
CA ALA A 105 3.98 12.66 -2.70
C ALA A 105 4.67 13.63 -1.71
N SER A 106 3.90 14.23 -0.79
CA SER A 106 4.46 15.13 0.23
C SER A 106 5.35 14.43 1.25
N LEU A 107 5.13 13.12 1.46
CA LEU A 107 5.98 12.26 2.29
C LEU A 107 7.19 11.68 1.53
N GLY A 108 7.38 12.04 0.25
CA GLY A 108 8.52 11.66 -0.56
C GLY A 108 8.37 10.33 -1.30
N PHE A 109 7.16 9.75 -1.34
CA PHE A 109 6.93 8.54 -2.14
C PHE A 109 6.77 8.89 -3.62
N ALA A 110 7.46 8.13 -4.47
CA ALA A 110 7.39 8.26 -5.93
C ALA A 110 6.32 7.33 -6.55
N ARG A 111 5.93 6.28 -5.84
CA ARG A 111 4.97 5.27 -6.31
C ARG A 111 3.98 4.91 -5.21
N VAL A 112 2.77 4.65 -5.62
CA VAL A 112 1.68 4.15 -4.76
C VAL A 112 1.24 2.80 -5.28
N ARG A 113 1.17 1.82 -4.40
CA ARG A 113 0.54 0.51 -4.65
C ARG A 113 -0.73 0.36 -3.83
N LEU A 114 -1.60 -0.48 -4.29
CA LEU A 114 -2.78 -0.95 -3.54
C LEU A 114 -3.15 -2.35 -3.98
N LEU A 115 -3.76 -3.09 -3.07
CA LEU A 115 -4.32 -4.41 -3.32
C LEU A 115 -5.84 -4.32 -3.33
N THR A 116 -6.47 -4.89 -4.35
CA THR A 116 -7.93 -5.05 -4.43
C THR A 116 -8.27 -6.41 -5.01
N THR A 117 -9.51 -6.85 -4.86
CA THR A 117 -9.97 -8.10 -5.45
C THR A 117 -10.79 -7.85 -6.72
N GLU A 118 -10.79 -8.78 -7.66
CA GLU A 118 -11.58 -8.71 -8.89
C GLU A 118 -13.08 -8.53 -8.64
N VAL A 119 -13.57 -9.00 -7.49
CA VAL A 119 -14.99 -8.91 -7.11
C VAL A 119 -15.43 -7.47 -6.78
N LEU A 120 -14.48 -6.61 -6.39
CA LEU A 120 -14.76 -5.20 -6.09
C LEU A 120 -14.63 -4.34 -7.35
N VAL A 121 -15.50 -4.59 -8.32
CA VAL A 121 -15.45 -3.95 -9.66
C VAL A 121 -15.47 -2.43 -9.62
N GLU A 122 -16.20 -1.83 -8.66
CA GLU A 122 -16.31 -0.38 -8.52
C GLU A 122 -14.99 0.23 -8.02
N ALA A 123 -14.31 -0.46 -7.10
CA ALA A 123 -12.99 -0.03 -6.60
C ALA A 123 -11.95 -0.14 -7.70
N ARG A 124 -11.93 -1.25 -8.45
CA ARG A 124 -11.04 -1.44 -9.58
C ARG A 124 -11.23 -0.35 -10.63
N ALA A 125 -12.47 -0.09 -11.05
CA ALA A 125 -12.78 0.97 -12.02
C ALA A 125 -12.34 2.36 -11.54
N LEU A 126 -12.47 2.65 -10.24
CA LEU A 126 -11.97 3.89 -9.64
C LEU A 126 -10.46 4.01 -9.83
N TYR A 127 -9.69 2.98 -9.45
CA TYR A 127 -8.23 2.99 -9.53
C TYR A 127 -7.73 3.07 -10.96
N GLU A 128 -8.27 2.26 -11.88
CA GLU A 128 -7.92 2.30 -13.31
C GLU A 128 -8.20 3.68 -13.91
N SER A 129 -9.36 4.30 -13.59
CA SER A 129 -9.69 5.66 -14.04
C SER A 129 -8.80 6.74 -13.44
N ALA A 130 -8.14 6.46 -12.31
CA ALA A 130 -7.15 7.33 -11.68
C ALA A 130 -5.72 7.11 -12.19
N GLY A 131 -5.51 6.18 -13.13
CA GLY A 131 -4.22 5.92 -13.77
C GLY A 131 -3.41 4.80 -13.12
N TYR A 132 -4.00 4.01 -12.24
CA TYR A 132 -3.37 2.78 -11.73
C TYR A 132 -3.37 1.69 -12.78
N ARG A 133 -2.34 0.87 -12.77
CA ARG A 133 -2.19 -0.30 -13.67
C ARG A 133 -1.94 -1.54 -12.84
N VAL A 134 -2.47 -2.68 -13.27
CA VAL A 134 -2.20 -3.98 -12.66
C VAL A 134 -0.73 -4.32 -12.89
N VAL A 135 -0.02 -4.60 -11.80
CA VAL A 135 1.40 -4.98 -11.79
C VAL A 135 1.65 -6.39 -11.25
N GLY A 136 0.63 -7.03 -10.71
CA GLY A 136 0.71 -8.39 -10.21
C GLY A 136 -0.64 -8.93 -9.78
N THR A 137 -0.71 -10.24 -9.62
CA THR A 137 -1.90 -10.95 -9.13
C THR A 137 -1.52 -11.93 -8.04
N VAL A 138 -2.39 -12.08 -7.04
CA VAL A 138 -2.27 -13.08 -5.98
C VAL A 138 -3.52 -13.95 -6.03
N ARG A 139 -3.36 -15.27 -6.07
CA ARG A 139 -4.47 -16.21 -6.00
C ARG A 139 -4.56 -16.81 -4.60
N ASP A 140 -5.77 -16.83 -4.07
CA ASP A 140 -6.09 -17.45 -2.78
C ASP A 140 -7.39 -18.24 -2.96
N GLY A 141 -7.26 -19.55 -3.19
CA GLY A 141 -8.37 -20.39 -3.63
C GLY A 141 -8.97 -19.88 -4.94
N ASP A 142 -10.28 -19.64 -4.94
CA ASP A 142 -11.03 -19.12 -6.08
C ASP A 142 -10.96 -17.58 -6.20
N ARG A 143 -10.31 -16.89 -5.23
CA ARG A 143 -10.16 -15.45 -5.23
C ARG A 143 -8.91 -15.02 -5.96
N THR A 144 -9.03 -14.00 -6.79
CA THR A 144 -7.90 -13.30 -7.39
C THR A 144 -7.84 -11.88 -6.86
N ASP A 145 -6.73 -11.56 -6.22
CA ASP A 145 -6.41 -10.21 -5.79
C ASP A 145 -5.42 -9.57 -6.76
N LEU A 146 -5.58 -8.29 -7.02
CA LEU A 146 -4.82 -7.52 -7.98
C LEU A 146 -3.97 -6.48 -7.27
N TRP A 147 -2.67 -6.52 -7.48
CA TRP A 147 -1.79 -5.41 -7.17
C TRP A 147 -1.87 -4.36 -8.27
N LEU A 148 -2.25 -3.15 -7.91
CA LEU A 148 -2.23 -2.00 -8.81
C LEU A 148 -1.20 -0.99 -8.34
N GLU A 149 -0.52 -0.35 -9.30
CA GLU A 149 0.50 0.66 -9.04
C GLU A 149 0.26 1.90 -9.90
N LYS A 150 0.61 3.06 -9.31
CA LYS A 150 0.66 4.35 -9.99
C LYS A 150 1.94 5.09 -9.61
N SER A 151 2.63 5.66 -10.60
CA SER A 151 3.72 6.61 -10.38
C SER A 151 3.13 8.00 -10.10
N LEU A 152 3.65 8.66 -9.05
CA LEU A 152 3.24 10.01 -8.66
C LEU A 152 4.06 11.10 -9.36
N GLY A 153 5.09 10.71 -10.11
CA GLY A 153 6.11 11.62 -10.63
C GLY A 153 7.21 11.91 -9.60
N PRO A 154 8.23 12.66 -9.97
CA PRO A 154 9.26 13.08 -9.01
C PRO A 154 8.61 13.90 -7.89
N ALA A 155 8.98 13.59 -6.63
CA ALA A 155 8.58 14.41 -5.49
C ALA A 155 8.90 15.88 -5.80
N PRO A 156 8.02 16.84 -5.48
CA PRO A 156 8.39 18.24 -5.56
C PRO A 156 9.63 18.40 -4.67
N HIS A 157 10.78 18.74 -5.29
CA HIS A 157 12.01 18.98 -4.56
C HIS A 157 11.68 20.02 -3.48
N ALA A 158 11.83 19.67 -2.21
CA ALA A 158 11.93 20.64 -1.15
C ALA A 158 13.03 21.61 -1.60
N GLY A 159 12.64 22.84 -1.93
CA GLY A 159 13.55 23.83 -2.50
C GLY A 159 14.80 23.89 -1.64
N THR A 160 15.95 23.60 -2.23
CA THR A 160 17.24 23.95 -1.66
C THR A 160 17.17 25.44 -1.35
N PRO A 161 17.31 25.87 -0.08
CA PRO A 161 17.38 27.28 0.21
C PRO A 161 18.56 27.85 -0.57
N GLY A 162 18.28 28.87 -1.37
CA GLY A 162 19.17 29.46 -2.35
C GLY A 162 20.58 29.64 -1.81
N GLY A 163 21.51 28.89 -2.41
CA GLY A 163 22.90 29.25 -2.36
C GLY A 163 23.03 30.59 -3.08
N MET A 164 23.31 31.63 -2.33
CA MET A 164 23.84 32.87 -2.87
C MET A 164 25.11 32.51 -3.63
N GLU A 165 25.02 32.59 -4.95
CA GLU A 165 26.17 32.56 -5.82
C GLU A 165 26.97 33.84 -5.57
N GLU A 166 27.93 33.75 -4.68
CA GLU A 166 28.96 34.78 -4.50
C GLU A 166 29.86 34.76 -5.75
N ARG A 167 29.56 35.65 -6.69
CA ARG A 167 30.45 35.96 -7.79
C ARG A 167 31.73 36.56 -7.23
N ASP A 168 32.82 35.77 -7.22
CA ASP A 168 34.16 36.31 -7.08
C ASP A 168 34.68 36.74 -8.47
N PRO A 169 34.92 38.06 -8.70
CA PRO A 169 35.48 38.56 -9.94
C PRO A 169 37.00 38.74 -9.79
N ARG A 170 37.75 37.65 -9.78
CA ARG A 170 39.22 37.72 -10.00
C ARG A 170 39.84 36.32 -10.05
N HIS A 171 40.11 35.81 -11.25
CA HIS A 171 41.38 35.17 -11.56
C HIS A 171 41.59 35.10 -13.07
N GLU A 172 42.45 35.98 -13.53
CA GLU A 172 43.16 35.87 -14.81
C GLU A 172 44.20 34.75 -14.76
N SER A 173 44.20 33.96 -15.83
CA SER A 173 45.34 33.42 -16.58
C SER A 173 46.65 33.09 -15.83
N THR A 174 47.05 31.80 -15.88
CA THR A 174 48.34 31.40 -16.53
C THR A 174 48.38 29.88 -16.65
N GLY A 175 48.69 29.40 -17.87
CA GLY A 175 48.85 28.01 -18.20
C GLY A 175 50.14 27.39 -17.68
N ILE A 176 50.13 26.08 -17.60
CA ILE A 176 51.23 25.14 -17.87
C ILE A 176 50.63 23.72 -17.77
N GLU A 177 50.64 22.99 -18.90
CA GLU A 177 50.64 21.54 -18.98
C GLU A 177 52.10 21.06 -19.01
N PRO A 178 52.38 19.72 -19.02
CA PRO A 178 51.69 18.50 -18.57
C PRO A 178 52.58 17.65 -17.62
N ASP A 179 52.05 16.57 -17.03
CA ASP A 179 52.69 15.24 -17.07
C ASP A 179 51.81 14.12 -16.43
N ASP A 180 51.54 13.14 -17.23
CA ASP A 180 51.59 11.69 -17.10
C ASP A 180 51.54 11.07 -15.68
N ALA A 181 50.47 10.30 -15.41
CA ALA A 181 50.50 8.98 -14.76
C ALA A 181 49.09 8.35 -14.61
N THR A 182 48.74 7.43 -15.47
CA THR A 182 47.88 6.28 -15.11
C THR A 182 48.72 5.33 -14.23
N PRO A 183 48.18 4.50 -13.32
CA PRO A 183 47.16 3.49 -13.62
C PRO A 183 46.27 2.98 -12.48
N THR A 184 45.44 2.02 -12.87
CA THR A 184 44.83 0.89 -12.12
C THR A 184 43.58 1.19 -11.29
N GLY A 185 42.41 0.78 -11.74
CA GLY A 185 41.83 -0.52 -11.51
C GLY A 185 41.00 -0.59 -10.23
N ALA A 186 39.69 -0.41 -10.31
CA ALA A 186 38.76 -1.07 -9.39
C ALA A 186 37.41 -1.24 -10.10
N GLU A 187 37.11 -2.46 -10.45
CA GLU A 187 35.82 -2.92 -10.89
C GLU A 187 34.81 -2.74 -9.76
N GLY A 188 33.80 -1.93 -9.98
CA GLY A 188 32.63 -1.79 -9.12
C GLY A 188 31.41 -2.29 -9.87
N GLY A 189 31.03 -3.53 -9.59
CA GLY A 189 29.92 -4.23 -10.20
C GLY A 189 28.61 -3.46 -10.08
N ASN A 190 27.96 -3.29 -11.21
CA ASN A 190 26.61 -2.80 -11.36
C ASN A 190 25.65 -3.94 -11.01
N GLY A 191 25.37 -4.12 -9.71
CA GLY A 191 24.38 -5.06 -9.21
C GLY A 191 23.00 -4.52 -9.42
N ALA A 192 22.29 -5.01 -10.44
CA ALA A 192 20.86 -4.86 -10.55
C ALA A 192 20.19 -5.51 -9.31
N PRO A 193 19.17 -4.90 -8.70
CA PRO A 193 18.44 -5.55 -7.61
C PRO A 193 17.77 -6.82 -8.14
N ALA A 194 17.97 -7.92 -7.39
CA ALA A 194 17.36 -9.21 -7.65
C ALA A 194 15.83 -9.11 -7.67
N PRO A 195 15.15 -9.94 -8.46
CA PRO A 195 13.69 -10.01 -8.44
C PRO A 195 13.22 -10.50 -7.06
N PHE A 196 12.12 -9.93 -6.61
CA PHE A 196 11.42 -10.23 -5.38
C PHE A 196 11.17 -11.75 -5.27
N GLU A 197 11.88 -12.42 -4.40
CA GLU A 197 11.59 -13.80 -4.03
C GLU A 197 10.37 -13.81 -3.12
N THR A 198 9.31 -14.44 -3.59
CA THR A 198 8.18 -14.86 -2.75
C THR A 198 8.71 -15.87 -1.74
N PRO A 199 8.34 -15.79 -0.45
CA PRO A 199 8.66 -16.86 0.48
C PRO A 199 8.01 -18.15 -0.03
N ASP A 200 8.83 -19.15 -0.35
CA ASP A 200 8.41 -20.53 -0.56
C ASP A 200 7.79 -21.03 0.76
N GLU A 201 6.48 -21.06 0.83
CA GLU A 201 5.77 -21.89 1.80
C GLU A 201 5.84 -23.33 1.29
N ASP A 202 6.81 -24.07 1.82
CA ASP A 202 6.90 -25.53 1.73
C ASP A 202 5.63 -26.13 2.40
N PRO A 203 4.72 -26.76 1.65
CA PRO A 203 3.58 -27.43 2.26
C PRO A 203 4.04 -28.71 2.93
N ARG A 204 4.29 -28.67 4.25
CA ARG A 204 4.48 -29.89 5.03
C ARG A 204 3.21 -30.72 4.96
N PRO A 205 3.32 -32.04 4.67
CA PRO A 205 2.17 -32.91 4.62
C PRO A 205 1.53 -33.00 6.02
N VAL A 206 0.24 -32.72 6.10
CA VAL A 206 -0.58 -33.02 7.28
C VAL A 206 -0.64 -34.53 7.42
N GLU A 207 -0.05 -35.05 8.49
CA GLU A 207 -0.27 -36.44 8.93
C GLU A 207 -1.77 -36.63 9.18
N GLU A 208 -2.36 -37.54 8.44
CA GLU A 208 -3.69 -38.07 8.70
C GLU A 208 -3.74 -38.70 10.10
N ALA A 209 -4.39 -38.02 11.04
CA ALA A 209 -4.78 -38.66 12.31
C ALA A 209 -5.87 -39.67 12.02
N GLY A 210 -5.46 -40.94 12.05
CA GLY A 210 -6.34 -42.09 11.89
C GLY A 210 -7.49 -42.07 12.88
N THR A 211 -8.70 -42.04 12.33
CA THR A 211 -9.94 -42.25 13.10
C THR A 211 -10.03 -43.76 13.47
N ASP A 212 -9.59 -44.08 14.70
CA ASP A 212 -9.92 -45.34 15.34
C ASP A 212 -11.40 -45.25 15.87
N ARG A 213 -12.32 -45.62 15.02
CA ARG A 213 -13.71 -45.89 15.36
C ARG A 213 -14.15 -47.19 14.74
N ASP A 214 -13.69 -48.30 15.36
CA ASP A 214 -14.32 -49.58 15.16
C ASP A 214 -13.84 -50.55 16.26
N ARG A 215 -14.40 -50.41 17.45
CA ARG A 215 -14.37 -51.52 18.40
C ARG A 215 -15.32 -51.25 19.58
N GLU A 216 -16.57 -51.57 19.41
CA GLU A 216 -17.44 -52.05 20.51
C GLU A 216 -18.89 -52.18 19.99
N ALA A 217 -19.12 -53.32 19.37
CA ALA A 217 -20.48 -53.85 19.23
C ALA A 217 -20.38 -55.39 19.05
N ARG A 218 -20.10 -56.10 20.13
CA ARG A 218 -20.47 -57.51 20.28
C ARG A 218 -20.36 -57.96 21.75
N GLY A 219 -21.44 -58.39 22.30
CA GLY A 219 -21.60 -59.09 23.54
C GLY A 219 -22.47 -58.32 24.53
N GLY A 220 -23.51 -58.86 25.01
CA GLY A 220 -24.03 -60.16 25.10
C GLY A 220 -25.40 -60.18 25.71
N ASP A 221 -26.07 -61.15 25.25
CA ASP A 221 -27.30 -61.75 25.77
C ASP A 221 -27.07 -62.29 27.20
N ALA A 222 -27.95 -62.01 28.13
CA ALA A 222 -28.50 -62.88 29.18
C ALA A 222 -29.53 -62.11 30.04
#